data_506113a438fb7c26fb3328a431bbdb16
#
_entry.id   506113a438fb7c26fb3328a431bbdb16
#
_cell.length_a   1.000
_cell.length_b   1.000
_cell.length_c   1.000
_cell.angle_alpha   90.00
_cell.angle_beta   90.00
_cell.angle_gamma   90.00
#
_symmetry.space_group_name_H-M   'P 1'
#
loop_
_entity.id
_entity.type
_entity.pdbx_description
1 polymer ?
#
loop_
_entity_poly.entity_id
_entity_poly.type
_entity_poly.pdbx_seq_one_letter_code
_entity_poly.pdbx_strand_id
1 'polypeptide(L)'
;PQALCEIIMIGKSYFQFGDGSAPGSAGIHTEGSIRLENDLYHAPMNASVLERATTFTSDPHIAEIQSTVQNKQHRALGPTILDSVGIAILRTPEAPERAAVGIAYGDTMHHRHRDLLDVQLFAFDRPFLTDLGYPQSWASTSPWEAHWATHNTVWADLPSGEPTSAGRGRLVRALFTDGIQVLDIEAHRWTLDPSDGWRKVDIIFRRLIALIETDGEGIALLDLSRIAGGAEHWRTCRGLEGIFQTDNADLKPQPGTVAGPNIPRTQTDNLPHPDHTALAYMDNVTTAQAPQTFQGTWQSQIEPAVHLDLHQLNISPNTQVLNTRAAQAMGTPEESNYLYHPVIWRRTPDNDTTCIDLVFEPRLGTPTLASTTAIPSNNPTASGIHLTTAKGKQIALYWAPNASPNDKTQFENGVVLTGSLAVVADGQISTMGATAFQTAATTLTNPRAQQTGRIIALNRDTCTIDVEDIEDIAEGDRITINPDGRAHSYNIEAAEQLDIHIHRLTLDVTSILGRAKIIVIEDNKIDLSFHIMAKSGNLHGTRLQTETSDDWTVIANAHNSSTWPPGKIRTTIYLDPNNNKRQNLSPGTWVQAVDYAIGDTVLFEPLCRG
;
A
#
# COMPACT_ATOMS: atom_id res chain seq x y z
N PRO A 1 15.01 -14.90 1.32
CA PRO A 1 14.88 -14.91 2.79
C PRO A 1 14.92 -13.51 3.40
N GLN A 2 15.88 -12.66 3.00
CA GLN A 2 16.01 -11.29 3.52
C GLN A 2 14.73 -10.47 3.28
N ALA A 3 14.25 -10.38 2.04
CA ALA A 3 13.02 -9.68 1.71
C ALA A 3 11.84 -10.18 2.55
N LEU A 4 11.72 -11.49 2.79
CA LEU A 4 10.66 -12.05 3.62
C LEU A 4 10.77 -11.59 5.08
N CYS A 5 11.98 -11.50 5.63
CA CYS A 5 12.20 -10.96 6.98
C CYS A 5 11.84 -9.47 7.06
N GLU A 6 12.20 -8.71 6.04
CA GLU A 6 11.97 -7.26 6.00
C GLU A 6 10.51 -6.88 5.79
N ILE A 7 9.74 -7.69 5.04
CA ILE A 7 8.34 -7.38 4.73
C ILE A 7 7.40 -7.63 5.90
N ILE A 8 7.71 -8.61 6.73
CA ILE A 8 6.71 -9.14 7.65
C ILE A 8 6.93 -8.66 9.08
N MET A 9 8.20 -8.43 9.47
CA MET A 9 8.55 -8.28 10.88
C MET A 9 8.42 -6.85 11.38
N ILE A 10 7.90 -6.75 12.59
CA ILE A 10 7.95 -5.56 13.43
C ILE A 10 8.20 -6.01 14.88
N GLY A 11 9.40 -5.77 15.40
CA GLY A 11 9.76 -6.29 16.70
C GLY A 11 9.53 -7.80 16.82
N LYS A 12 8.58 -8.18 17.66
CA LYS A 12 8.15 -9.57 17.88
C LYS A 12 6.87 -9.94 17.11
N SER A 13 6.40 -9.06 16.24
CA SER A 13 5.16 -9.22 15.51
C SER A 13 5.39 -9.14 14.01
N TYR A 14 4.38 -9.36 13.21
CA TYR A 14 4.42 -9.14 11.77
C TYR A 14 3.09 -8.65 11.22
N PHE A 15 3.15 -8.01 10.05
CA PHE A 15 1.98 -7.58 9.33
C PHE A 15 1.24 -8.78 8.72
N GLN A 16 -0.08 -8.69 8.70
CA GLN A 16 -0.95 -9.66 8.04
C GLN A 16 -1.38 -9.09 6.68
N PHE A 17 -0.84 -9.65 5.60
CA PHE A 17 -1.26 -9.31 4.25
C PHE A 17 -2.01 -10.50 3.64
N GLY A 18 -3.22 -10.26 3.12
CA GLY A 18 -4.12 -11.31 2.68
C GLY A 18 -4.61 -12.16 3.85
N ASP A 19 -4.75 -13.47 3.65
CA ASP A 19 -5.09 -14.40 4.72
C ASP A 19 -3.88 -14.86 5.54
N GLY A 20 -2.79 -14.10 5.49
CA GLY A 20 -1.64 -14.34 6.35
C GLY A 20 -2.07 -14.29 7.80
N SER A 21 -1.71 -15.29 8.58
CA SER A 21 -1.97 -15.29 10.02
C SER A 21 -0.74 -15.61 10.80
N ALA A 22 -0.59 -14.96 11.94
CA ALA A 22 0.36 -15.40 12.93
C ALA A 22 0.01 -16.82 13.38
N PRO A 23 0.99 -17.68 13.63
CA PRO A 23 0.74 -18.99 14.24
C PRO A 23 -0.11 -18.85 15.49
N GLY A 24 -1.26 -19.54 15.52
CA GLY A 24 -2.20 -19.46 16.63
C GLY A 24 -3.21 -18.32 16.58
N SER A 25 -3.14 -17.41 15.60
CA SER A 25 -4.13 -16.37 15.42
C SER A 25 -5.09 -16.72 14.28
N ALA A 26 -6.13 -17.38 14.55
CA ALA A 26 -7.31 -17.28 13.73
C ALA A 26 -7.97 -15.93 14.07
N GLY A 27 -7.59 -14.91 13.34
CA GLY A 27 -7.97 -13.56 13.71
C GLY A 27 -7.23 -13.05 14.96
N ILE A 28 -7.48 -11.84 15.34
CA ILE A 28 -6.92 -11.24 16.54
C ILE A 28 -7.58 -11.90 17.74
N HIS A 29 -6.80 -12.57 18.54
CA HIS A 29 -7.30 -13.09 19.79
C HIS A 29 -7.47 -11.97 20.80
N THR A 30 -8.42 -12.18 21.70
CA THR A 30 -8.69 -11.33 22.84
C THR A 30 -7.47 -11.07 23.75
N GLU A 31 -6.40 -11.79 23.54
CA GLU A 31 -5.14 -11.66 24.29
C GLU A 31 -3.99 -11.09 23.47
N GLY A 32 -4.28 -10.28 22.45
CA GLY A 32 -3.26 -9.54 21.71
C GLY A 32 -2.28 -10.41 20.91
N SER A 33 -2.77 -11.43 20.29
CA SER A 33 -2.00 -12.56 19.77
C SER A 33 -1.45 -12.41 18.35
N ILE A 34 -1.15 -11.20 17.91
CA ILE A 34 -0.15 -11.04 16.85
C ILE A 34 1.26 -11.20 17.46
N ARG A 35 1.38 -11.29 18.79
CA ARG A 35 2.62 -11.65 19.44
C ARG A 35 2.89 -13.13 19.18
N LEU A 36 3.95 -13.38 18.46
CA LEU A 36 4.54 -14.71 18.41
C LEU A 36 5.13 -15.00 19.79
N GLU A 37 4.63 -16.04 20.44
CA GLU A 37 5.17 -16.50 21.72
C GLU A 37 6.66 -16.88 21.66
N ASN A 38 7.18 -17.06 20.45
CA ASN A 38 8.59 -17.31 20.20
C ASN A 38 9.25 -16.05 19.63
N ASP A 39 10.22 -15.55 20.34
CA ASP A 39 11.12 -14.48 19.96
C ASP A 39 11.62 -14.61 18.52
N LEU A 40 10.97 -13.99 17.56
CA LEU A 40 11.35 -14.11 16.15
C LEU A 40 12.52 -13.21 15.74
N TYR A 41 12.93 -12.28 16.56
CA TYR A 41 14.10 -11.42 16.33
C TYR A 41 14.24 -10.96 14.86
N HIS A 42 13.15 -10.43 14.29
CA HIS A 42 13.07 -10.02 12.88
C HIS A 42 13.31 -11.16 11.87
N ALA A 43 13.01 -12.41 12.23
CA ALA A 43 13.08 -13.53 11.32
C ALA A 43 11.81 -14.41 11.39
N PRO A 44 11.01 -14.47 10.32
CA PRO A 44 9.82 -15.32 10.27
C PRO A 44 10.17 -16.82 10.12
N MET A 45 11.44 -17.14 10.12
CA MET A 45 11.96 -18.49 9.96
C MET A 45 12.70 -18.94 11.20
N ASN A 46 12.53 -20.20 11.56
CA ASN A 46 13.31 -20.78 12.65
C ASN A 46 14.80 -20.94 12.26
N ALA A 47 15.65 -21.03 13.27
CA ALA A 47 17.09 -21.14 13.09
C ALA A 47 17.51 -22.28 12.13
N SER A 48 16.78 -23.41 12.11
CA SER A 48 17.09 -24.54 11.24
C SER A 48 16.83 -24.27 9.75
N VAL A 49 15.87 -23.39 9.43
CA VAL A 49 15.62 -22.97 8.04
C VAL A 49 16.72 -22.03 7.57
N LEU A 50 17.15 -21.11 8.41
CA LEU A 50 18.27 -20.20 8.12
C LEU A 50 19.59 -20.98 7.96
N GLU A 51 19.86 -21.94 8.85
CA GLU A 51 21.03 -22.83 8.74
C GLU A 51 21.04 -23.60 7.41
N ARG A 52 19.89 -24.12 6.98
CA ARG A 52 19.77 -24.76 5.68
C ARG A 52 19.97 -23.77 4.53
N ALA A 53 19.48 -22.54 4.63
CA ALA A 53 19.67 -21.53 3.59
C ALA A 53 21.15 -21.24 3.35
N THR A 54 21.99 -21.18 4.38
CA THR A 54 23.45 -20.97 4.24
C THR A 54 24.17 -22.10 3.50
N THR A 55 23.55 -23.27 3.34
CA THR A 55 24.13 -24.36 2.51
C THR A 55 23.92 -24.13 1.00
N PHE A 56 23.03 -23.24 0.62
CA PHE A 56 22.67 -22.98 -0.79
C PHE A 56 23.12 -21.60 -1.28
N THR A 57 23.48 -20.70 -0.38
CA THR A 57 23.91 -19.36 -0.72
C THR A 57 25.02 -18.88 0.20
N SER A 58 25.94 -18.10 -0.36
CA SER A 58 26.96 -17.36 0.40
C SER A 58 26.58 -15.92 0.66
N ASP A 59 25.32 -15.56 0.50
CA ASP A 59 24.81 -14.22 0.75
C ASP A 59 25.10 -13.81 2.23
N PRO A 60 25.89 -12.74 2.46
CA PRO A 60 26.28 -12.32 3.79
C PRO A 60 25.08 -11.91 4.65
N HIS A 61 23.99 -11.41 4.05
CA HIS A 61 22.77 -11.04 4.77
C HIS A 61 22.08 -12.24 5.43
N ILE A 62 22.13 -13.42 4.80
CA ILE A 62 21.59 -14.65 5.40
C ILE A 62 22.37 -15.04 6.65
N ALA A 63 23.70 -14.93 6.60
CA ALA A 63 24.56 -15.20 7.76
C ALA A 63 24.32 -14.18 8.88
N GLU A 64 24.10 -12.92 8.53
CA GLU A 64 23.77 -11.85 9.49
C GLU A 64 22.42 -12.11 10.16
N ILE A 65 21.36 -12.42 9.40
CA ILE A 65 20.04 -12.77 9.94
C ILE A 65 20.16 -13.99 10.86
N GLN A 66 20.88 -15.02 10.45
CA GLN A 66 21.10 -16.20 11.27
C GLN A 66 21.80 -15.86 12.59
N SER A 67 22.84 -15.02 12.54
CA SER A 67 23.53 -14.53 13.74
C SER A 67 22.59 -13.74 14.67
N THR A 68 21.78 -12.86 14.11
CA THR A 68 20.79 -12.07 14.85
C THR A 68 19.79 -12.97 15.59
N VAL A 69 19.27 -14.00 14.92
CA VAL A 69 18.34 -14.97 15.51
C VAL A 69 19.03 -15.80 16.60
N GLN A 70 20.24 -16.29 16.35
CA GLN A 70 20.99 -17.08 17.33
C GLN A 70 21.34 -16.30 18.59
N ASN A 71 21.68 -15.02 18.44
CA ASN A 71 22.06 -14.14 19.53
C ASN A 71 20.86 -13.44 20.19
N LYS A 72 19.63 -13.69 19.70
CA LYS A 72 18.40 -13.06 20.18
C LYS A 72 18.47 -11.53 20.17
N GLN A 73 18.97 -10.95 19.09
CA GLN A 73 19.11 -9.51 18.91
C GLN A 73 18.06 -8.97 17.94
N HIS A 74 17.56 -7.77 18.20
CA HIS A 74 16.75 -7.02 17.25
C HIS A 74 17.63 -6.23 16.29
N ARG A 75 17.16 -6.08 15.05
CA ARG A 75 17.79 -5.26 14.01
C ARG A 75 16.92 -4.05 13.72
N ALA A 76 17.53 -2.90 13.51
CA ALA A 76 16.85 -1.77 12.89
C ALA A 76 16.74 -2.04 11.38
N LEU A 77 15.53 -2.23 10.88
CA LEU A 77 15.27 -2.56 9.46
C LEU A 77 15.08 -1.32 8.59
N GLY A 78 14.65 -0.21 9.19
CA GLY A 78 14.25 0.96 8.41
C GLY A 78 13.02 0.74 7.53
N PRO A 79 12.68 1.70 6.66
CA PRO A 79 11.58 1.53 5.71
C PRO A 79 11.93 0.47 4.66
N THR A 80 10.95 -0.36 4.33
CA THR A 80 11.05 -1.39 3.28
C THR A 80 9.99 -1.14 2.22
N ILE A 81 10.38 -1.12 0.96
CA ILE A 81 9.46 -0.94 -0.18
C ILE A 81 9.75 -2.02 -1.22
N LEU A 82 8.78 -2.88 -1.48
CA LEU A 82 8.80 -3.87 -2.54
C LEU A 82 7.69 -3.54 -3.55
N ASP A 83 7.95 -2.55 -4.40
CA ASP A 83 6.93 -1.98 -5.29
C ASP A 83 6.40 -2.98 -6.31
N SER A 84 7.24 -3.88 -6.82
CA SER A 84 6.83 -4.95 -7.74
C SER A 84 5.87 -5.96 -7.10
N VAL A 85 5.94 -6.14 -5.78
CA VAL A 85 5.00 -6.94 -4.98
C VAL A 85 3.81 -6.10 -4.53
N GLY A 86 4.01 -4.79 -4.39
CA GLY A 86 3.01 -3.84 -3.91
C GLY A 86 2.84 -3.88 -2.40
N ILE A 87 3.96 -3.92 -1.68
CA ILE A 87 4.01 -3.85 -0.22
C ILE A 87 5.04 -2.80 0.17
N ALA A 88 4.69 -1.94 1.12
CA ALA A 88 5.64 -1.06 1.77
C ALA A 88 5.41 -1.02 3.27
N ILE A 89 6.50 -0.87 4.03
CA ILE A 89 6.48 -0.75 5.48
C ILE A 89 7.37 0.43 5.87
N LEU A 90 6.78 1.38 6.58
CA LEU A 90 7.48 2.46 7.27
C LEU A 90 7.79 2.01 8.70
N ARG A 91 8.96 2.38 9.23
CA ARG A 91 9.39 2.00 10.58
C ARG A 91 10.14 3.14 11.26
N THR A 92 9.94 3.30 12.56
CA THR A 92 10.83 4.14 13.37
C THR A 92 12.24 3.53 13.42
N PRO A 93 13.30 4.34 13.57
CA PRO A 93 14.68 3.90 13.29
C PRO A 93 15.31 3.03 14.38
N GLU A 94 14.72 2.95 15.56
CA GLU A 94 15.24 2.15 16.68
C GLU A 94 15.00 0.64 16.50
N ALA A 95 15.70 -0.19 17.28
CA ALA A 95 15.51 -1.63 17.33
C ALA A 95 15.26 -2.10 18.78
N PRO A 96 14.09 -2.74 19.11
CA PRO A 96 12.95 -2.93 18.20
C PRO A 96 12.25 -1.61 17.86
N GLU A 97 11.60 -1.59 16.70
CA GLU A 97 10.86 -0.42 16.24
C GLU A 97 9.73 -0.06 17.22
N ARG A 98 9.62 1.23 17.57
CA ARG A 98 8.52 1.75 18.39
C ARG A 98 7.20 1.75 17.64
N ALA A 99 7.27 2.00 16.33
CA ALA A 99 6.11 1.94 15.45
C ALA A 99 6.48 1.48 14.03
N ALA A 100 5.48 0.89 13.36
CA ALA A 100 5.55 0.62 11.94
C ALA A 100 4.16 0.70 11.30
N VAL A 101 4.16 1.10 10.04
CA VAL A 101 2.96 1.17 9.19
C VAL A 101 3.19 0.32 7.97
N GLY A 102 2.38 -0.72 7.78
CA GLY A 102 2.37 -1.53 6.57
C GLY A 102 1.24 -1.10 5.64
N ILE A 103 1.50 -1.08 4.34
CA ILE A 103 0.49 -0.88 3.32
C ILE A 103 0.63 -1.91 2.21
N ALA A 104 -0.50 -2.56 1.86
CA ALA A 104 -0.61 -3.48 0.73
C ALA A 104 -1.30 -2.79 -0.44
N TYR A 105 -0.61 -2.66 -1.57
CA TYR A 105 -1.15 -2.04 -2.78
C TYR A 105 -0.93 -2.87 -4.06
N GLY A 106 -0.33 -4.05 -3.91
CA GLY A 106 -0.20 -5.04 -4.98
C GLY A 106 -1.42 -5.92 -5.14
N ASP A 107 -1.42 -6.73 -6.18
CA ASP A 107 -2.33 -7.85 -6.28
C ASP A 107 -1.73 -9.04 -5.57
N THR A 108 -2.17 -9.28 -4.35
CA THR A 108 -1.74 -10.45 -3.58
C THR A 108 -2.22 -11.75 -4.25
N MET A 109 -1.39 -12.78 -4.18
CA MET A 109 -1.60 -14.08 -4.84
C MET A 109 -2.73 -14.90 -4.20
N HIS A 110 -2.69 -16.22 -4.38
CA HIS A 110 -3.59 -17.14 -3.68
C HIS A 110 -3.74 -16.75 -2.21
N HIS A 111 -4.91 -16.98 -1.63
CA HIS A 111 -5.18 -16.60 -0.24
C HIS A 111 -5.24 -15.08 0.00
N ARG A 112 -5.68 -14.33 -0.99
CA ARG A 112 -5.80 -12.88 -0.86
C ARG A 112 -7.15 -12.47 -0.30
N HIS A 113 -7.12 -11.37 0.42
CA HIS A 113 -8.27 -10.54 0.73
C HIS A 113 -8.48 -9.45 -0.35
N ARG A 114 -9.56 -8.69 -0.25
CA ARG A 114 -9.78 -7.46 -1.04
C ARG A 114 -9.18 -6.28 -0.27
N ASP A 115 -7.89 -6.38 -0.05
CA ASP A 115 -7.07 -5.56 0.83
C ASP A 115 -6.24 -4.50 0.07
N LEU A 116 -6.65 -4.14 -1.16
CA LEU A 116 -5.99 -3.09 -1.92
C LEU A 116 -5.93 -1.81 -1.10
N LEU A 117 -4.72 -1.29 -0.91
CA LEU A 117 -4.43 -0.13 -0.08
C LEU A 117 -4.79 -0.31 1.41
N ASP A 118 -4.89 -1.54 1.93
CA ASP A 118 -5.04 -1.76 3.36
C ASP A 118 -3.85 -1.21 4.13
N VAL A 119 -4.13 -0.51 5.23
CA VAL A 119 -3.12 0.06 6.11
C VAL A 119 -3.21 -0.60 7.47
N GLN A 120 -2.06 -1.10 7.93
CA GLN A 120 -1.90 -1.66 9.26
C GLN A 120 -0.94 -0.78 10.07
N LEU A 121 -1.30 -0.49 11.31
CA LEU A 121 -0.51 0.32 12.23
C LEU A 121 -0.18 -0.49 13.48
N PHE A 122 1.10 -0.56 13.78
CA PHE A 122 1.63 -1.07 15.04
C PHE A 122 2.38 0.04 15.74
N ALA A 123 2.21 0.17 17.04
CA ALA A 123 2.96 1.08 17.87
C ALA A 123 3.04 0.55 19.30
N PHE A 124 4.13 0.87 20.02
CA PHE A 124 4.28 0.49 21.43
C PHE A 124 4.09 -1.01 21.69
N ASP A 125 4.61 -1.83 20.75
CA ASP A 125 4.52 -3.30 20.79
C ASP A 125 3.06 -3.82 20.76
N ARG A 126 2.13 -3.09 20.10
CA ARG A 126 0.71 -3.39 19.99
C ARG A 126 0.15 -3.09 18.59
N PRO A 127 -0.86 -3.86 18.14
CA PRO A 127 -1.63 -3.53 16.95
C PRO A 127 -2.67 -2.44 17.24
N PHE A 128 -2.80 -1.46 16.34
CA PHE A 128 -3.81 -0.40 16.39
C PHE A 128 -4.76 -0.42 15.20
N LEU A 129 -4.23 -0.58 14.00
CA LEU A 129 -5.01 -0.85 12.80
C LEU A 129 -4.57 -2.20 12.26
N THR A 130 -5.48 -3.16 12.20
CA THR A 130 -5.14 -4.54 11.90
C THR A 130 -6.00 -5.12 10.80
N ASP A 131 -5.49 -6.15 10.13
CA ASP A 131 -6.25 -7.07 9.31
C ASP A 131 -6.90 -8.15 10.18
N LEU A 132 -7.91 -8.84 9.66
CA LEU A 132 -8.52 -10.00 10.31
C LEU A 132 -7.67 -11.28 10.17
N GLY A 133 -6.82 -11.33 9.15
CA GLY A 133 -5.97 -12.46 8.85
C GLY A 133 -6.73 -13.70 8.42
N TYR A 134 -6.24 -14.87 8.83
CA TYR A 134 -6.78 -16.17 8.40
C TYR A 134 -8.19 -16.42 8.95
N PRO A 135 -9.11 -16.90 8.12
CA PRO A 135 -10.49 -17.11 8.54
C PRO A 135 -10.61 -18.23 9.55
N GLN A 136 -11.48 -18.05 10.54
CA GLN A 136 -11.88 -19.15 11.45
C GLN A 136 -12.82 -20.15 10.78
N SER A 137 -13.56 -19.73 9.78
CA SER A 137 -14.49 -20.55 9.03
C SER A 137 -14.39 -20.25 7.54
N TRP A 138 -14.11 -21.26 6.75
CA TRP A 138 -14.11 -21.15 5.29
C TRP A 138 -15.46 -20.75 4.70
N ALA A 139 -16.56 -21.01 5.42
CA ALA A 139 -17.90 -20.62 4.99
C ALA A 139 -18.08 -19.09 4.99
N SER A 140 -17.34 -18.37 5.84
CA SER A 140 -17.42 -16.92 5.97
C SER A 140 -16.25 -16.15 5.34
N THR A 141 -15.23 -16.85 4.85
CA THR A 141 -14.02 -16.21 4.27
C THR A 141 -14.34 -15.16 3.21
N SER A 142 -15.16 -15.52 2.22
CA SER A 142 -15.48 -14.60 1.13
C SER A 142 -16.42 -13.46 1.54
N PRO A 143 -17.50 -13.71 2.30
CA PRO A 143 -18.41 -12.64 2.69
C PRO A 143 -17.90 -11.77 3.84
N TRP A 144 -16.87 -12.16 4.58
CA TRP A 144 -16.36 -11.41 5.72
C TRP A 144 -14.86 -11.16 5.67
N GLU A 145 -14.01 -12.10 6.10
CA GLU A 145 -12.58 -11.85 6.33
C GLU A 145 -11.87 -11.33 5.07
N ALA A 146 -12.22 -11.84 3.91
CA ALA A 146 -11.62 -11.41 2.64
C ALA A 146 -12.27 -10.16 2.03
N HIS A 147 -13.23 -9.54 2.70
CA HIS A 147 -14.00 -8.44 2.14
C HIS A 147 -13.35 -7.08 2.42
N TRP A 148 -13.37 -6.15 1.46
CA TRP A 148 -12.78 -4.82 1.60
C TRP A 148 -13.29 -4.03 2.82
N ALA A 149 -14.55 -4.23 3.22
CA ALA A 149 -15.15 -3.50 4.33
C ALA A 149 -14.57 -3.86 5.71
N THR A 150 -13.83 -4.97 5.81
CA THR A 150 -13.18 -5.39 7.05
C THR A 150 -11.73 -4.95 7.17
N HIS A 151 -11.22 -4.23 6.18
CA HIS A 151 -9.87 -3.69 6.13
C HIS A 151 -9.84 -2.17 6.37
N ASN A 152 -8.66 -1.61 6.61
CA ASN A 152 -8.47 -0.16 6.75
C ASN A 152 -8.15 0.44 5.37
N THR A 153 -9.13 0.44 4.47
CA THR A 153 -8.92 0.74 3.05
C THR A 153 -9.94 1.70 2.46
N VAL A 154 -9.72 2.09 1.23
CA VAL A 154 -10.64 2.82 0.35
C VAL A 154 -11.22 1.90 -0.70
N TRP A 155 -12.45 2.15 -1.11
CA TRP A 155 -13.14 1.33 -2.09
C TRP A 155 -14.11 2.16 -2.93
N ALA A 156 -14.47 1.66 -4.11
CA ALA A 156 -15.53 2.22 -4.92
C ALA A 156 -16.32 1.12 -5.62
N ASP A 157 -17.64 1.26 -5.63
CA ASP A 157 -18.53 0.34 -6.32
C ASP A 157 -18.50 0.58 -7.83
N LEU A 158 -18.59 -0.48 -8.62
CA LEU A 158 -18.76 -0.35 -10.05
C LEU A 158 -20.21 0.04 -10.40
N PRO A 159 -20.41 0.98 -11.35
CA PRO A 159 -21.74 1.34 -11.80
C PRO A 159 -22.54 0.17 -12.39
N SER A 160 -21.87 -0.80 -12.99
CA SER A 160 -22.46 -2.03 -13.53
C SER A 160 -22.97 -3.00 -12.48
N GLY A 161 -22.64 -2.79 -11.18
CA GLY A 161 -22.94 -3.75 -10.13
C GLY A 161 -22.12 -5.04 -10.20
N GLU A 162 -21.13 -5.10 -11.09
CA GLU A 162 -20.24 -6.26 -11.18
C GLU A 162 -19.35 -6.35 -9.94
N PRO A 163 -19.21 -7.55 -9.35
CA PRO A 163 -18.26 -7.73 -8.29
C PRO A 163 -16.85 -7.58 -8.88
N THR A 164 -16.12 -6.64 -8.37
CA THR A 164 -14.74 -6.47 -8.77
C THR A 164 -13.84 -7.31 -7.91
N SER A 165 -12.88 -7.91 -8.53
CA SER A 165 -12.12 -8.95 -7.88
C SER A 165 -10.70 -8.53 -7.54
N ALA A 166 -10.18 -7.45 -8.11
CA ALA A 166 -8.76 -7.17 -8.00
C ALA A 166 -8.44 -5.67 -8.04
N GLY A 167 -7.28 -5.35 -7.53
CA GLY A 167 -6.70 -4.03 -7.64
C GLY A 167 -5.19 -4.10 -7.67
N ARG A 168 -4.58 -3.11 -8.27
CA ARG A 168 -3.14 -3.01 -8.33
C ARG A 168 -2.72 -1.56 -8.23
N GLY A 169 -1.74 -1.30 -7.38
CA GLY A 169 -1.11 -0.02 -7.22
C GLY A 169 0.36 -0.02 -7.59
N ARG A 170 0.94 1.16 -7.48
CA ARG A 170 2.35 1.47 -7.62
C ARG A 170 2.74 2.56 -6.65
N LEU A 171 3.96 2.55 -6.21
CA LEU A 171 4.54 3.69 -5.53
C LEU A 171 4.74 4.82 -6.53
N VAL A 172 4.30 6.02 -6.18
CA VAL A 172 4.55 7.22 -6.96
C VAL A 172 5.73 7.97 -6.39
N ARG A 173 5.77 8.14 -5.05
CA ARG A 173 6.86 8.83 -4.33
C ARG A 173 7.08 8.22 -2.96
N ALA A 174 8.33 8.26 -2.51
CA ALA A 174 8.70 7.99 -1.14
C ALA A 174 9.64 9.09 -0.66
N LEU A 175 9.21 9.89 0.32
CA LEU A 175 10.01 10.97 0.90
C LEU A 175 10.33 10.64 2.35
N PHE A 176 11.61 10.56 2.67
CA PHE A 176 12.10 10.24 4.01
C PHE A 176 12.97 11.38 4.56
N THR A 177 12.62 11.84 5.74
CA THR A 177 13.37 12.83 6.52
C THR A 177 13.51 12.34 7.96
N ASP A 178 14.22 13.08 8.78
CA ASP A 178 14.32 12.76 10.20
C ASP A 178 12.94 12.79 10.88
N GLY A 179 12.49 11.64 11.35
CA GLY A 179 11.20 11.48 12.04
C GLY A 179 9.95 11.59 11.18
N ILE A 180 10.06 11.69 9.83
CA ILE A 180 8.90 11.70 8.93
C ILE A 180 9.19 10.85 7.70
N GLN A 181 8.35 9.86 7.48
CA GLN A 181 8.41 8.95 6.33
C GLN A 181 7.08 9.00 5.58
N VAL A 182 7.12 9.34 4.30
CA VAL A 182 5.93 9.54 3.46
C VAL A 182 5.95 8.59 2.28
N LEU A 183 4.82 7.95 2.01
CA LEU A 183 4.54 7.17 0.80
C LEU A 183 3.36 7.79 0.08
N ASP A 184 3.49 8.05 -1.21
CA ASP A 184 2.43 8.48 -2.10
C ASP A 184 2.17 7.36 -3.12
N ILE A 185 1.00 6.74 -3.05
CA ILE A 185 0.65 5.52 -3.77
C ILE A 185 -0.57 5.77 -4.64
N GLU A 186 -0.52 5.28 -5.88
CA GLU A 186 -1.65 5.25 -6.80
C GLU A 186 -2.09 3.80 -7.02
N ALA A 187 -3.38 3.55 -7.07
CA ALA A 187 -3.91 2.22 -7.36
C ALA A 187 -5.12 2.30 -8.27
N HIS A 188 -5.34 1.21 -9.01
CA HIS A 188 -6.46 1.05 -9.92
C HIS A 188 -7.20 -0.25 -9.63
N ARG A 189 -8.49 -0.27 -9.95
CA ARG A 189 -9.25 -1.51 -9.97
C ARG A 189 -9.14 -2.21 -11.31
N TRP A 190 -9.22 -3.54 -11.24
CA TRP A 190 -9.20 -4.43 -12.39
C TRP A 190 -10.36 -5.41 -12.30
N THR A 191 -10.95 -5.74 -13.44
CA THR A 191 -11.96 -6.80 -13.57
C THR A 191 -11.45 -7.90 -14.49
N LEU A 192 -11.90 -9.13 -14.25
CA LEU A 192 -11.61 -10.26 -15.12
C LEU A 192 -12.78 -10.43 -16.12
N ASP A 193 -12.51 -10.16 -17.37
CA ASP A 193 -13.39 -10.56 -18.48
C ASP A 193 -13.08 -12.01 -18.86
N PRO A 194 -14.05 -12.93 -18.84
CA PRO A 194 -13.80 -14.33 -19.18
C PRO A 194 -13.29 -14.56 -20.61
N SER A 195 -13.55 -13.64 -21.52
CA SER A 195 -13.16 -13.75 -22.94
C SER A 195 -11.87 -13.00 -23.26
N ASP A 196 -11.57 -11.91 -22.54
CA ASP A 196 -10.50 -10.96 -22.86
C ASP A 196 -9.43 -10.83 -21.73
N GLY A 197 -9.66 -11.52 -20.60
CA GLY A 197 -8.74 -11.52 -19.47
C GLY A 197 -8.90 -10.28 -18.56
N TRP A 198 -7.84 -9.89 -17.90
CA TRP A 198 -7.86 -8.76 -16.96
C TRP A 198 -7.90 -7.42 -17.68
N ARG A 199 -8.86 -6.57 -17.34
CA ARG A 199 -8.92 -5.19 -17.82
C ARG A 199 -8.98 -4.19 -16.67
N LYS A 200 -8.30 -3.07 -16.85
CA LYS A 200 -8.34 -1.91 -15.94
C LYS A 200 -9.71 -1.25 -16.07
N VAL A 201 -10.31 -0.88 -14.96
CA VAL A 201 -11.54 -0.08 -14.91
C VAL A 201 -11.22 1.37 -14.54
N ASP A 202 -12.13 2.27 -14.89
CA ASP A 202 -11.96 3.71 -14.62
C ASP A 202 -12.31 4.04 -13.15
N ILE A 203 -11.53 3.44 -12.25
CA ILE A 203 -11.53 3.75 -10.82
C ILE A 203 -10.08 3.91 -10.39
N ILE A 204 -9.78 5.09 -9.87
CA ILE A 204 -8.44 5.47 -9.44
C ILE A 204 -8.46 5.80 -7.96
N PHE A 205 -7.55 5.22 -7.24
CA PHE A 205 -7.26 5.57 -5.85
C PHE A 205 -5.89 6.24 -5.77
N ARG A 206 -5.82 7.30 -4.99
CA ARG A 206 -4.55 7.90 -4.58
C ARG A 206 -4.53 7.97 -3.07
N ARG A 207 -3.46 7.47 -2.44
CA ARG A 207 -3.33 7.46 -1.00
C ARG A 207 -1.94 7.89 -0.57
N LEU A 208 -1.87 8.92 0.26
CA LEU A 208 -0.64 9.32 0.92
C LEU A 208 -0.70 8.86 2.37
N ILE A 209 0.34 8.12 2.77
CA ILE A 209 0.55 7.65 4.14
C ILE A 209 1.83 8.29 4.66
N ALA A 210 1.79 8.87 5.87
CA ALA A 210 2.99 9.35 6.53
C ALA A 210 3.08 8.88 7.98
N LEU A 211 4.18 8.20 8.31
CA LEU A 211 4.56 7.91 9.69
C LEU A 211 5.36 9.11 10.22
N ILE A 212 4.89 9.70 11.31
CA ILE A 212 5.45 10.93 11.89
C ILE A 212 5.82 10.66 13.34
N GLU A 213 7.07 10.89 13.69
CA GLU A 213 7.52 10.92 15.08
C GLU A 213 7.20 12.29 15.69
N THR A 214 6.39 12.29 16.73
CA THR A 214 6.00 13.49 17.47
C THR A 214 6.95 13.75 18.65
N ASP A 215 6.45 14.15 19.79
CA ASP A 215 7.29 14.41 20.97
C ASP A 215 7.64 13.13 21.74
N GLY A 216 8.90 12.97 22.07
CA GLY A 216 9.39 11.82 22.86
C GLY A 216 9.16 10.51 22.12
N GLU A 217 8.29 9.64 22.65
CA GLU A 217 7.95 8.36 22.03
C GLU A 217 6.65 8.43 21.21
N GLY A 218 6.05 9.61 21.04
CA GLY A 218 4.79 9.78 20.36
C GLY A 218 4.88 9.54 18.86
N ILE A 219 3.78 9.06 18.29
CA ILE A 219 3.62 8.69 16.87
C ILE A 219 2.32 9.25 16.35
N ALA A 220 2.32 9.73 15.11
CA ALA A 220 1.12 10.02 14.34
C ALA A 220 1.19 9.34 12.96
N LEU A 221 0.06 8.84 12.50
CA LEU A 221 -0.14 8.35 11.15
C LEU A 221 -1.03 9.33 10.40
N LEU A 222 -0.50 9.95 9.37
CA LEU A 222 -1.28 10.74 8.42
C LEU A 222 -1.75 9.84 7.28
N ASP A 223 -3.03 9.92 6.92
CA ASP A 223 -3.68 9.07 5.92
C ASP A 223 -4.63 9.91 5.05
N LEU A 224 -4.16 10.29 3.88
CA LEU A 224 -4.89 11.14 2.95
C LEU A 224 -5.32 10.31 1.75
N SER A 225 -6.63 10.27 1.49
CA SER A 225 -7.20 9.42 0.44
C SER A 225 -7.96 10.22 -0.61
N ARG A 226 -7.82 9.80 -1.88
CA ARG A 226 -8.55 10.32 -3.03
C ARG A 226 -9.16 9.15 -3.80
N ILE A 227 -10.45 9.24 -4.10
CA ILE A 227 -11.18 8.22 -4.85
C ILE A 227 -11.83 8.91 -6.04
N ALA A 228 -11.53 8.46 -7.25
CA ALA A 228 -12.11 8.98 -8.49
C ALA A 228 -12.71 7.84 -9.32
N GLY A 229 -13.85 8.07 -9.95
CA GLY A 229 -14.60 7.06 -10.70
C GLY A 229 -15.36 6.08 -9.81
N GLY A 230 -16.28 5.32 -10.42
CA GLY A 230 -17.17 4.43 -9.67
C GLY A 230 -18.51 5.08 -9.31
N ALA A 231 -19.40 4.32 -8.69
CA ALA A 231 -20.76 4.75 -8.35
C ALA A 231 -20.91 5.23 -6.90
N GLU A 232 -20.29 4.56 -5.97
CA GLU A 232 -20.30 4.90 -4.55
C GLU A 232 -18.89 4.73 -3.98
N HIS A 233 -18.43 5.68 -3.20
CA HIS A 233 -17.11 5.70 -2.61
C HIS A 233 -17.17 5.36 -1.12
N TRP A 234 -16.25 4.52 -0.69
CA TRP A 234 -16.16 4.00 0.66
C TRP A 234 -14.76 4.19 1.22
N ARG A 235 -14.67 4.57 2.48
CA ARG A 235 -13.46 4.50 3.28
C ARG A 235 -13.80 3.78 4.56
N THR A 236 -13.13 2.69 4.85
CA THR A 236 -13.33 1.90 6.05
C THR A 236 -12.13 2.03 6.97
N CYS A 237 -12.40 2.18 8.25
CA CYS A 237 -11.42 2.14 9.31
C CYS A 237 -11.93 1.22 10.40
N ARG A 238 -11.27 0.10 10.57
CA ARG A 238 -11.66 -0.89 11.56
C ARG A 238 -11.38 -0.41 12.98
N GLY A 239 -10.31 0.37 13.15
CA GLY A 239 -9.87 0.89 14.43
C GLY A 239 -9.24 -0.17 15.34
N LEU A 240 -9.03 0.25 16.58
CA LEU A 240 -8.61 -0.59 17.69
C LEU A 240 -9.83 -1.40 18.19
N GLU A 241 -9.61 -2.56 18.82
CA GLU A 241 -10.68 -3.21 19.57
C GLU A 241 -11.16 -2.30 20.71
N GLY A 242 -12.48 -2.13 20.81
CA GLY A 242 -13.05 -1.22 21.80
C GLY A 242 -14.15 -0.32 21.26
N ILE A 243 -14.69 0.49 22.14
CA ILE A 243 -15.79 1.40 21.82
C ILE A 243 -15.23 2.67 21.19
N PHE A 244 -15.81 3.06 20.06
CA PHE A 244 -15.55 4.35 19.45
C PHE A 244 -16.45 5.43 20.05
N GLN A 245 -15.86 6.55 20.43
CA GLN A 245 -16.55 7.73 20.94
C GLN A 245 -16.15 8.95 20.12
N THR A 246 -17.08 9.87 19.92
CA THR A 246 -16.82 11.14 19.22
C THR A 246 -17.54 12.27 19.92
N ASP A 247 -16.89 13.44 20.00
CA ASP A 247 -17.42 14.59 20.75
C ASP A 247 -18.27 15.52 19.88
N ASN A 248 -18.05 15.54 18.57
CA ASN A 248 -18.62 16.56 17.68
C ASN A 248 -19.28 16.02 16.40
N ALA A 249 -19.51 14.72 16.31
CA ALA A 249 -20.37 14.12 15.29
C ALA A 249 -21.66 13.61 15.94
N ASP A 250 -22.80 14.20 15.57
CA ASP A 250 -24.11 13.83 16.12
C ASP A 250 -24.64 12.56 15.44
N LEU A 251 -24.03 11.43 15.76
CA LEU A 251 -24.37 10.12 15.21
C LEU A 251 -25.74 9.67 15.72
N LYS A 252 -26.70 9.47 14.81
CA LYS A 252 -28.06 9.01 15.12
C LYS A 252 -28.20 7.51 14.80
N PRO A 253 -28.93 6.74 15.64
CA PRO A 253 -29.20 5.33 15.35
C PRO A 253 -29.90 5.16 14.00
N GLN A 254 -29.44 4.17 13.23
CA GLN A 254 -30.04 3.69 12.01
C GLN A 254 -30.48 2.23 12.23
N PRO A 255 -31.72 1.84 11.87
CA PRO A 255 -32.11 0.43 11.90
C PRO A 255 -31.36 -0.38 10.83
N GLY A 256 -31.38 -1.70 10.99
CA GLY A 256 -30.75 -2.62 10.04
C GLY A 256 -29.22 -2.67 10.15
N THR A 257 -28.56 -2.70 9.01
CA THR A 257 -27.09 -2.87 8.90
C THR A 257 -26.48 -1.76 8.05
N VAL A 258 -25.16 -1.77 7.90
CA VAL A 258 -24.47 -0.83 6.99
C VAL A 258 -24.89 -1.06 5.54
N ALA A 259 -25.28 -2.28 5.15
CA ALA A 259 -25.81 -2.57 3.81
C ALA A 259 -27.15 -1.85 3.52
N GLY A 260 -27.89 -1.45 4.55
CA GLY A 260 -29.08 -0.65 4.41
C GLY A 260 -30.00 -0.69 5.65
N PRO A 261 -30.85 0.35 5.81
CA PRO A 261 -31.70 0.48 7.01
C PRO A 261 -32.79 -0.60 7.14
N ASN A 262 -33.10 -1.31 6.05
CA ASN A 262 -34.06 -2.40 6.01
C ASN A 262 -33.42 -3.76 5.79
N ILE A 263 -32.09 -3.85 5.85
CA ILE A 263 -31.36 -5.09 5.67
C ILE A 263 -31.04 -5.65 7.06
N PRO A 264 -31.68 -6.76 7.46
CA PRO A 264 -31.34 -7.45 8.71
C PRO A 264 -29.92 -7.99 8.69
N ARG A 265 -29.34 -8.15 9.87
CA ARG A 265 -28.03 -8.80 10.02
C ARG A 265 -28.04 -10.19 9.38
N THR A 266 -26.95 -10.53 8.69
CA THR A 266 -26.70 -11.78 7.95
C THR A 266 -27.56 -12.01 6.70
N GLN A 267 -28.42 -11.08 6.34
CA GLN A 267 -29.13 -11.14 5.06
C GLN A 267 -28.22 -10.69 3.92
N THR A 268 -27.65 -11.63 3.21
CA THR A 268 -26.73 -11.37 2.07
C THR A 268 -27.41 -11.48 0.71
N ASP A 269 -28.67 -11.93 0.67
CA ASP A 269 -29.45 -12.01 -0.55
C ASP A 269 -30.17 -10.68 -0.84
N ASN A 270 -30.25 -10.32 -2.13
CA ASN A 270 -30.93 -9.11 -2.60
C ASN A 270 -30.36 -7.81 -2.01
N LEU A 271 -29.07 -7.74 -1.85
CA LEU A 271 -28.37 -6.51 -1.45
C LEU A 271 -28.42 -5.46 -2.55
N PRO A 272 -28.36 -4.16 -2.21
CA PRO A 272 -28.29 -3.07 -3.19
C PRO A 272 -27.14 -3.21 -4.17
N HIS A 273 -26.02 -3.79 -3.72
CA HIS A 273 -24.85 -4.08 -4.53
C HIS A 273 -24.26 -5.44 -4.12
N PRO A 274 -23.78 -6.26 -5.07
CA PRO A 274 -23.21 -7.58 -4.76
C PRO A 274 -21.93 -7.52 -3.88
N ASP A 275 -21.20 -6.40 -3.94
CA ASP A 275 -20.03 -6.17 -3.10
C ASP A 275 -20.36 -5.66 -1.68
N HIS A 276 -21.61 -5.72 -1.23
CA HIS A 276 -22.02 -5.27 0.09
C HIS A 276 -22.25 -6.41 1.09
N THR A 277 -21.78 -7.61 0.80
CA THR A 277 -22.04 -8.79 1.65
C THR A 277 -21.53 -8.62 3.09
N ALA A 278 -20.30 -8.12 3.30
CA ALA A 278 -19.79 -7.88 4.64
C ALA A 278 -20.54 -6.77 5.38
N LEU A 279 -21.07 -5.78 4.66
CA LEU A 279 -21.85 -4.69 5.26
C LEU A 279 -23.13 -5.19 5.94
N ALA A 280 -23.68 -6.32 5.49
CA ALA A 280 -24.85 -6.96 6.12
C ALA A 280 -24.52 -7.67 7.45
N TYR A 281 -23.24 -7.80 7.80
CA TYR A 281 -22.83 -8.33 9.11
C TYR A 281 -22.50 -7.22 10.12
N MET A 282 -22.51 -5.96 9.70
CA MET A 282 -22.22 -4.79 10.52
C MET A 282 -23.54 -4.16 10.99
N ASP A 283 -23.86 -4.31 12.26
CA ASP A 283 -25.10 -3.84 12.89
C ASP A 283 -24.86 -2.72 13.93
N ASN A 284 -25.90 -2.36 14.70
CA ASN A 284 -25.87 -1.25 15.65
C ASN A 284 -25.36 0.05 15.02
N VAL A 285 -25.81 0.31 13.79
CA VAL A 285 -25.34 1.43 13.00
C VAL A 285 -25.81 2.74 13.61
N THR A 286 -24.87 3.66 13.77
CA THR A 286 -25.15 5.08 13.98
C THR A 286 -24.58 5.89 12.84
N THR A 287 -25.25 6.92 12.37
CA THR A 287 -24.86 7.68 11.18
C THR A 287 -25.13 9.16 11.31
N ALA A 288 -24.34 9.96 10.65
CA ALA A 288 -24.54 11.39 10.46
C ALA A 288 -24.01 11.84 9.09
N GLN A 289 -24.45 13.03 8.65
CA GLN A 289 -23.67 13.77 7.66
C GLN A 289 -22.31 14.11 8.28
N ALA A 290 -21.22 13.73 7.64
CA ALA A 290 -19.89 13.98 8.18
C ALA A 290 -19.63 15.49 8.27
N PRO A 291 -19.29 16.03 9.46
CA PRO A 291 -18.81 17.41 9.57
C PRO A 291 -17.45 17.53 8.89
N GLN A 292 -17.04 18.74 8.49
CA GLN A 292 -15.74 18.96 7.84
C GLN A 292 -14.57 18.44 8.68
N THR A 293 -14.69 18.62 10.00
CA THR A 293 -13.71 18.11 10.97
C THR A 293 -14.44 17.44 12.11
N PHE A 294 -13.95 16.30 12.57
CA PHE A 294 -14.33 15.74 13.86
C PHE A 294 -13.19 14.97 14.50
N GLN A 295 -13.32 14.72 15.78
CA GLN A 295 -12.42 13.90 16.56
C GLN A 295 -13.18 12.72 17.15
N GLY A 296 -12.53 11.59 17.22
CA GLY A 296 -13.04 10.39 17.85
C GLY A 296 -11.90 9.56 18.44
N THR A 297 -12.25 8.68 19.35
CA THR A 297 -11.28 7.84 20.05
C THR A 297 -11.82 6.43 20.18
N TRP A 298 -11.03 5.45 19.81
CA TRP A 298 -11.19 4.07 20.27
C TRP A 298 -10.41 3.88 21.56
N GLN A 299 -11.07 3.39 22.58
CA GLN A 299 -10.43 2.95 23.81
C GLN A 299 -10.45 1.43 23.88
N SER A 300 -9.30 0.82 24.07
CA SER A 300 -9.20 -0.63 24.21
C SER A 300 -10.03 -1.14 25.39
N GLN A 301 -10.81 -2.20 25.16
CA GLN A 301 -11.53 -2.90 26.21
C GLN A 301 -10.63 -3.86 26.99
N ILE A 302 -9.51 -4.25 26.39
CA ILE A 302 -8.55 -5.20 26.99
C ILE A 302 -7.55 -4.44 27.85
N GLU A 303 -7.00 -3.34 27.32
CA GLU A 303 -6.04 -2.48 28.01
C GLU A 303 -6.53 -1.02 28.02
N PRO A 304 -7.29 -0.57 29.03
CA PRO A 304 -7.94 0.75 29.02
C PRO A 304 -7.02 1.96 28.91
N ALA A 305 -5.71 1.78 29.11
CA ALA A 305 -4.72 2.84 28.88
C ALA A 305 -4.36 3.02 27.41
N VAL A 306 -4.73 2.06 26.53
CA VAL A 306 -4.45 2.07 25.10
C VAL A 306 -5.58 2.77 24.37
N HIS A 307 -5.24 3.77 23.57
CA HIS A 307 -6.20 4.54 22.79
C HIS A 307 -5.68 4.72 21.36
N LEU A 308 -6.63 4.81 20.43
CA LEU A 308 -6.38 5.30 19.08
C LEU A 308 -7.26 6.52 18.84
N ASP A 309 -6.66 7.69 18.78
CA ASP A 309 -7.37 8.91 18.45
C ASP A 309 -7.44 9.06 16.93
N LEU A 310 -8.58 9.55 16.45
CA LEU A 310 -8.88 9.85 15.06
C LEU A 310 -9.21 11.33 14.93
N HIS A 311 -8.48 12.02 14.05
CA HIS A 311 -8.81 13.39 13.65
C HIS A 311 -9.15 13.38 12.16
N GLN A 312 -10.42 13.63 11.83
CA GLN A 312 -10.83 13.95 10.47
C GLN A 312 -10.59 15.44 10.22
N LEU A 313 -9.79 15.77 9.23
CA LEU A 313 -9.35 17.15 8.98
C LEU A 313 -10.02 17.78 7.77
N ASN A 314 -10.33 16.98 6.76
CA ASN A 314 -10.98 17.43 5.54
C ASN A 314 -11.77 16.26 4.94
N ILE A 315 -12.96 16.59 4.40
CA ILE A 315 -13.81 15.61 3.76
C ILE A 315 -14.64 16.25 2.65
N SER A 316 -14.84 15.54 1.56
CA SER A 316 -15.72 15.97 0.47
C SER A 316 -17.16 16.19 0.97
N PRO A 317 -17.86 17.22 0.48
CA PRO A 317 -19.27 17.44 0.82
C PRO A 317 -20.14 16.22 0.53
N ASN A 318 -21.28 16.13 1.22
CA ASN A 318 -22.25 15.03 1.08
C ASN A 318 -21.71 13.64 1.44
N THR A 319 -20.64 13.56 2.23
CA THR A 319 -20.15 12.31 2.79
C THR A 319 -20.90 11.98 4.08
N GLN A 320 -21.36 10.76 4.21
CA GLN A 320 -21.89 10.22 5.46
C GLN A 320 -20.77 9.59 6.27
N VAL A 321 -20.82 9.73 7.58
CA VAL A 321 -20.01 8.94 8.51
C VAL A 321 -20.92 7.98 9.27
N LEU A 322 -20.49 6.73 9.37
CA LEU A 322 -21.16 5.66 10.09
C LEU A 322 -20.22 5.10 11.14
N ASN A 323 -20.74 4.79 12.32
CA ASN A 323 -20.09 3.91 13.28
C ASN A 323 -20.97 2.67 13.47
N THR A 324 -20.36 1.52 13.59
CA THR A 324 -21.08 0.25 13.60
C THR A 324 -20.39 -0.74 14.52
N ARG A 325 -21.06 -1.82 14.85
CA ARG A 325 -20.50 -2.98 15.55
C ARG A 325 -20.10 -4.03 14.53
N ALA A 326 -18.90 -4.56 14.64
CA ALA A 326 -18.39 -5.62 13.76
C ALA A 326 -17.73 -6.75 14.54
N ALA A 327 -17.87 -7.97 14.03
CA ALA A 327 -17.20 -9.12 14.59
C ALA A 327 -15.70 -9.08 14.27
N GLN A 328 -14.92 -9.70 15.13
CA GLN A 328 -13.53 -10.01 14.84
C GLN A 328 -13.43 -11.09 13.75
N ALA A 329 -14.13 -12.19 13.92
CA ALA A 329 -14.24 -13.27 12.95
C ALA A 329 -15.67 -13.80 12.91
N MET A 330 -16.11 -14.21 11.72
CA MET A 330 -17.42 -14.80 11.54
C MET A 330 -17.36 -16.32 11.72
N GLY A 331 -18.52 -16.90 12.00
CA GLY A 331 -18.65 -18.36 12.20
C GLY A 331 -18.39 -18.84 13.63
N THR A 332 -18.08 -17.94 14.55
CA THR A 332 -18.18 -18.23 15.99
C THR A 332 -19.60 -17.98 16.44
N PRO A 333 -20.22 -18.91 17.19
CA PRO A 333 -21.62 -18.76 17.65
C PRO A 333 -21.79 -17.62 18.66
N GLU A 334 -20.73 -17.04 19.16
CA GLU A 334 -20.77 -16.13 20.29
C GLU A 334 -20.63 -14.69 19.84
N GLU A 335 -21.68 -13.91 20.06
CA GLU A 335 -21.71 -12.47 19.84
C GLU A 335 -20.71 -11.70 20.73
N SER A 336 -20.11 -12.35 21.71
CA SER A 336 -19.05 -11.83 22.58
C SER A 336 -17.77 -11.38 21.82
N ASN A 337 -17.61 -11.81 20.57
CA ASN A 337 -16.48 -11.45 19.73
C ASN A 337 -16.67 -10.12 18.94
N TYR A 338 -17.75 -9.40 19.18
CA TYR A 338 -17.99 -8.08 18.60
C TYR A 338 -17.27 -7.00 19.41
N LEU A 339 -15.94 -6.98 19.28
CA LEU A 339 -15.10 -6.04 20.01
C LEU A 339 -14.81 -4.76 19.21
N TYR A 340 -15.08 -4.76 17.90
CA TYR A 340 -14.72 -3.66 17.02
C TYR A 340 -15.90 -2.74 16.72
N HIS A 341 -15.61 -1.46 16.69
CA HIS A 341 -16.56 -0.41 16.30
C HIS A 341 -15.97 0.39 15.13
N PRO A 342 -16.00 -0.17 13.90
CA PRO A 342 -15.49 0.49 12.71
C PRO A 342 -16.16 1.84 12.46
N VAL A 343 -15.37 2.77 11.92
CA VAL A 343 -15.87 4.01 11.34
C VAL A 343 -15.77 3.92 9.82
N ILE A 344 -16.86 4.27 9.16
CA ILE A 344 -17.01 4.13 7.71
C ILE A 344 -17.46 5.47 7.15
N TRP A 345 -16.78 5.93 6.10
CA TRP A 345 -17.24 7.07 5.28
C TRP A 345 -17.83 6.54 3.99
N ARG A 346 -18.95 7.07 3.61
CA ARG A 346 -19.69 6.70 2.42
C ARG A 346 -20.12 7.95 1.66
N ARG A 347 -19.91 7.97 0.34
CA ARG A 347 -20.29 9.08 -0.52
C ARG A 347 -20.72 8.60 -1.90
N THR A 348 -21.83 9.14 -2.40
CA THR A 348 -22.18 9.07 -3.83
C THR A 348 -21.59 10.31 -4.50
N PRO A 349 -20.58 10.19 -5.37
CA PRO A 349 -19.94 11.34 -6.00
C PRO A 349 -20.78 11.91 -7.15
N ASP A 350 -20.65 13.21 -7.41
CA ASP A 350 -21.22 13.90 -8.58
C ASP A 350 -20.18 13.98 -9.72
N ASN A 351 -19.58 12.85 -10.12
CA ASN A 351 -18.45 12.76 -11.05
C ASN A 351 -17.18 13.51 -10.59
N ASP A 352 -17.06 13.78 -9.31
CA ASP A 352 -15.91 14.43 -8.70
C ASP A 352 -15.08 13.45 -7.85
N THR A 353 -13.87 13.86 -7.50
CA THR A 353 -13.00 13.10 -6.60
C THR A 353 -13.46 13.22 -5.16
N THR A 354 -13.60 12.10 -4.46
CA THR A 354 -13.79 12.10 -3.01
C THR A 354 -12.45 12.25 -2.30
N CYS A 355 -12.36 13.23 -1.41
CA CYS A 355 -11.22 13.51 -0.55
C CYS A 355 -11.58 13.15 0.89
N ILE A 356 -10.68 12.42 1.58
CA ILE A 356 -10.79 12.08 3.00
C ILE A 356 -9.41 12.17 3.61
N ASP A 357 -9.21 13.11 4.53
CA ASP A 357 -7.94 13.38 5.19
C ASP A 357 -8.05 13.08 6.69
N LEU A 358 -7.28 12.10 7.16
CA LEU A 358 -7.30 11.58 8.52
C LEU A 358 -5.92 11.66 9.15
N VAL A 359 -5.90 11.85 10.47
CA VAL A 359 -4.71 11.63 11.32
C VAL A 359 -5.11 10.64 12.42
N PHE A 360 -4.28 9.65 12.63
CA PHE A 360 -4.41 8.71 13.74
C PHE A 360 -3.27 8.94 14.73
N GLU A 361 -3.59 8.99 16.01
CA GLU A 361 -2.61 9.04 17.09
C GLU A 361 -2.78 7.79 17.98
N PRO A 362 -1.95 6.75 17.79
CA PRO A 362 -1.87 5.67 18.75
C PRO A 362 -1.19 6.17 20.04
N ARG A 363 -1.74 5.87 21.21
CA ARG A 363 -1.15 6.34 22.45
C ARG A 363 -1.37 5.42 23.64
N LEU A 364 -0.43 5.50 24.57
CA LEU A 364 -0.52 4.93 25.91
C LEU A 364 -0.62 6.12 26.89
N GLY A 365 -1.84 6.49 27.27
CA GLY A 365 -2.07 7.62 28.18
C GLY A 365 -2.35 8.95 27.45
N THR A 366 -1.59 10.02 27.76
CA THR A 366 -1.86 11.37 27.27
C THR A 366 -1.51 11.57 25.80
N PRO A 367 -2.31 12.35 25.03
CA PRO A 367 -1.99 12.70 23.65
C PRO A 367 -0.63 13.44 23.53
N THR A 368 0.07 13.18 22.45
CA THR A 368 1.31 13.88 22.06
C THR A 368 1.06 14.99 21.03
N LEU A 369 -0.13 14.99 20.40
CA LEU A 369 -0.60 16.05 19.52
C LEU A 369 -1.43 17.05 20.33
N ALA A 370 -1.06 18.33 20.27
CA ALA A 370 -1.82 19.43 20.85
C ALA A 370 -2.91 19.92 19.89
N SER A 371 -2.63 19.92 18.61
CA SER A 371 -3.59 20.27 17.55
C SER A 371 -3.27 19.66 16.21
N THR A 372 -4.34 19.41 15.44
CA THR A 372 -4.30 18.97 14.05
C THR A 372 -5.24 19.87 13.24
N THR A 373 -4.78 20.45 12.14
CA THR A 373 -5.58 21.34 11.31
C THR A 373 -5.35 21.12 9.82
N ALA A 374 -6.43 21.22 9.04
CA ALA A 374 -6.32 21.32 7.59
C ALA A 374 -5.98 22.75 7.19
N ILE A 375 -5.20 22.91 6.15
CA ILE A 375 -4.90 24.18 5.47
C ILE A 375 -5.57 24.13 4.11
N PRO A 376 -6.68 24.86 3.90
CA PRO A 376 -7.39 24.86 2.62
C PRO A 376 -6.53 25.35 1.47
N SER A 377 -6.84 24.93 0.26
CA SER A 377 -6.12 25.31 -0.95
C SER A 377 -7.07 25.63 -2.11
N ASN A 378 -6.52 26.27 -3.15
CA ASN A 378 -7.23 26.53 -4.41
C ASN A 378 -7.37 25.28 -5.30
N ASN A 379 -6.72 24.17 -4.95
CA ASN A 379 -6.84 22.89 -5.63
C ASN A 379 -7.68 21.93 -4.76
N PRO A 380 -8.91 21.54 -5.19
CA PRO A 380 -9.82 20.76 -4.37
C PRO A 380 -9.33 19.35 -4.03
N THR A 381 -8.34 18.83 -4.75
CA THR A 381 -7.75 17.52 -4.45
C THR A 381 -6.46 17.59 -3.64
N ALA A 382 -5.91 18.78 -3.46
CA ALA A 382 -4.71 18.97 -2.64
C ALA A 382 -5.05 18.98 -1.14
N SER A 383 -4.07 18.64 -0.32
CA SER A 383 -4.14 18.75 1.15
C SER A 383 -2.97 19.54 1.70
N GLY A 384 -3.27 20.47 2.57
CA GLY A 384 -2.33 21.05 3.51
C GLY A 384 -2.72 20.62 4.92
N ILE A 385 -1.81 20.00 5.64
CA ILE A 385 -2.02 19.52 7.02
C ILE A 385 -0.97 20.14 7.92
N HIS A 386 -1.41 20.63 9.06
CA HIS A 386 -0.53 21.18 10.09
C HIS A 386 -0.78 20.48 11.41
N LEU A 387 0.28 19.99 12.02
CA LEU A 387 0.30 19.32 13.31
C LEU A 387 1.14 20.16 14.28
N THR A 388 0.63 20.37 15.49
CA THR A 388 1.39 20.92 16.60
C THR A 388 1.47 19.87 17.68
N THR A 389 2.67 19.51 18.10
CA THR A 389 2.85 18.56 19.18
C THR A 389 2.65 19.21 20.55
N ALA A 390 2.49 18.41 21.60
CA ALA A 390 2.33 18.90 22.96
C ALA A 390 3.52 19.73 23.48
N LYS A 391 4.73 19.51 22.93
CA LYS A 391 5.92 20.32 23.24
C LYS A 391 6.13 21.50 22.30
N GLY A 392 5.23 21.70 21.33
CA GLY A 392 5.24 22.85 20.44
C GLY A 392 6.02 22.64 19.13
N LYS A 393 6.48 21.43 18.81
CA LYS A 393 7.04 21.11 17.50
C LYS A 393 5.97 21.33 16.42
N GLN A 394 6.36 21.98 15.32
CA GLN A 394 5.47 22.27 14.20
C GLN A 394 5.81 21.38 13.01
N ILE A 395 4.82 20.69 12.50
CA ILE A 395 4.97 19.82 11.32
C ILE A 395 3.87 20.17 10.33
N ALA A 396 4.23 20.43 9.09
CA ALA A 396 3.27 20.64 8.02
C ALA A 396 3.57 19.77 6.81
N LEU A 397 2.53 19.23 6.19
CA LEU A 397 2.62 18.46 4.96
C LEU A 397 1.70 19.10 3.91
N TYR A 398 2.21 19.29 2.71
CA TYR A 398 1.50 19.83 1.55
C TYR A 398 1.58 18.81 0.43
N TRP A 399 0.42 18.38 -0.06
CA TRP A 399 0.30 17.35 -1.08
C TRP A 399 -0.68 17.74 -2.17
N ALA A 400 -0.23 17.69 -3.41
CA ALA A 400 -1.04 17.91 -4.61
C ALA A 400 -0.88 16.69 -5.53
N PRO A 401 -1.72 15.64 -5.40
CA PRO A 401 -1.48 14.31 -5.95
C PRO A 401 -1.32 14.27 -7.48
N ASN A 402 -2.03 15.14 -8.19
CA ASN A 402 -2.06 15.14 -9.66
C ASN A 402 -1.30 16.33 -10.27
N ALA A 403 -0.55 17.08 -9.45
CA ALA A 403 0.21 18.21 -9.93
C ALA A 403 1.43 17.77 -10.72
N SER A 404 1.65 18.36 -11.88
CA SER A 404 2.93 18.30 -12.57
C SER A 404 3.98 19.13 -11.83
N PRO A 405 5.29 18.94 -12.09
CA PRO A 405 6.34 19.71 -11.39
C PRO A 405 6.21 21.23 -11.48
N ASN A 406 5.44 21.76 -12.44
CA ASN A 406 5.25 23.19 -12.67
C ASN A 406 3.86 23.71 -12.24
N ASP A 407 2.95 22.86 -11.83
CA ASP A 407 1.61 23.26 -11.39
C ASP A 407 1.65 23.90 -10.01
N LYS A 408 0.97 25.03 -9.87
CA LYS A 408 0.95 25.80 -8.62
C LYS A 408 -0.31 25.52 -7.82
N THR A 409 -0.12 25.11 -6.59
CA THR A 409 -1.16 25.03 -5.56
C THR A 409 -0.93 26.10 -4.51
N GLN A 410 -1.91 26.94 -4.27
CA GLN A 410 -1.89 27.98 -3.24
C GLN A 410 -2.70 27.53 -2.03
N PHE A 411 -2.12 27.65 -0.84
CA PHE A 411 -2.74 27.35 0.44
C PHE A 411 -3.10 28.65 1.19
N GLU A 412 -4.18 28.62 1.97
CA GLU A 412 -4.69 29.82 2.67
C GLU A 412 -3.72 30.41 3.69
N ASN A 413 -2.76 29.63 4.18
CA ASN A 413 -1.68 30.14 5.04
C ASN A 413 -0.57 30.90 4.27
N GLY A 414 -0.77 31.16 2.97
CA GLY A 414 0.16 31.89 2.12
C GLY A 414 1.27 31.03 1.52
N VAL A 415 1.25 29.72 1.75
CA VAL A 415 2.19 28.79 1.10
C VAL A 415 1.80 28.56 -0.35
N VAL A 416 2.80 28.54 -1.25
CA VAL A 416 2.66 28.13 -2.65
C VAL A 416 3.57 26.94 -2.90
N LEU A 417 2.98 25.80 -3.23
CA LEU A 417 3.69 24.61 -3.72
C LEU A 417 3.61 24.59 -5.25
N THR A 418 4.77 24.54 -5.91
CA THR A 418 4.85 24.30 -7.34
C THR A 418 5.34 22.88 -7.55
N GLY A 419 4.42 21.95 -7.80
CA GLY A 419 4.65 20.50 -7.85
C GLY A 419 3.78 19.73 -6.84
N SER A 420 4.28 18.60 -6.36
CA SER A 420 3.43 17.56 -5.76
C SER A 420 3.52 17.42 -4.25
N LEU A 421 4.71 17.50 -3.65
CA LEU A 421 4.89 17.14 -2.24
C LEU A 421 5.92 18.04 -1.55
N ALA A 422 5.55 18.53 -0.38
CA ALA A 422 6.46 19.20 0.55
C ALA A 422 6.14 18.82 2.00
N VAL A 423 7.19 18.70 2.80
CA VAL A 423 7.12 18.51 4.26
C VAL A 423 7.94 19.62 4.91
N VAL A 424 7.38 20.22 5.96
CA VAL A 424 8.05 21.23 6.78
C VAL A 424 8.04 20.75 8.22
N ALA A 425 9.21 20.61 8.82
CA ALA A 425 9.34 20.23 10.22
C ALA A 425 10.40 21.10 10.91
N ASP A 426 10.02 21.78 11.97
CA ASP A 426 10.90 22.69 12.73
C ASP A 426 11.66 23.71 11.84
N GLY A 427 10.98 24.20 10.79
CA GLY A 427 11.53 25.17 9.85
C GLY A 427 12.36 24.58 8.71
N GLN A 428 12.70 23.30 8.74
CA GLN A 428 13.33 22.61 7.62
C GLN A 428 12.30 22.20 6.57
N ILE A 429 12.61 22.45 5.32
CA ILE A 429 11.74 22.17 4.17
C ILE A 429 12.33 21.00 3.39
N SER A 430 11.51 20.01 3.08
CA SER A 430 11.86 18.91 2.18
C SER A 430 10.80 18.78 1.10
N THR A 431 11.22 18.69 -0.17
CA THR A 431 10.31 18.57 -1.30
C THR A 431 10.69 17.43 -2.23
N MET A 432 9.69 16.83 -2.87
CA MET A 432 9.87 15.80 -3.91
C MET A 432 8.83 16.00 -5.01
N GLY A 433 9.26 15.92 -6.29
CA GLY A 433 8.40 16.23 -7.43
C GLY A 433 7.87 17.67 -7.42
N ALA A 434 8.64 18.63 -6.85
CA ALA A 434 8.27 20.04 -6.78
C ALA A 434 9.44 20.94 -7.16
N THR A 435 9.19 21.86 -8.09
CA THR A 435 10.19 22.84 -8.57
C THR A 435 10.34 24.03 -7.65
N ALA A 436 9.32 24.33 -6.84
CA ALA A 436 9.43 25.37 -5.82
C ALA A 436 8.46 25.14 -4.65
N PHE A 437 8.90 25.58 -3.48
CA PHE A 437 8.08 25.76 -2.29
C PHE A 437 8.31 27.15 -1.72
N GLN A 438 7.26 27.95 -1.59
CA GLN A 438 7.34 29.33 -1.17
C GLN A 438 6.45 29.59 0.05
N THR A 439 7.01 30.26 1.04
CA THR A 439 6.30 30.85 2.19
C THR A 439 6.49 32.37 2.19
N ALA A 440 5.90 33.06 3.13
CA ALA A 440 6.16 34.50 3.32
C ALA A 440 7.63 34.81 3.68
N ALA A 441 8.34 33.86 4.29
CA ALA A 441 9.70 34.06 4.81
C ALA A 441 10.80 33.46 3.92
N THR A 442 10.48 32.42 3.14
CA THR A 442 11.49 31.62 2.43
C THR A 442 10.96 31.08 1.09
N THR A 443 11.88 30.90 0.15
CA THR A 443 11.62 30.18 -1.10
C THR A 443 12.69 29.13 -1.30
N LEU A 444 12.27 27.87 -1.40
CA LEU A 444 13.12 26.76 -1.85
C LEU A 444 12.82 26.50 -3.32
N THR A 445 13.86 26.37 -4.15
CA THR A 445 13.72 26.06 -5.58
C THR A 445 14.51 24.80 -5.91
N ASN A 446 13.93 23.94 -6.73
CA ASN A 446 14.57 22.73 -7.25
C ASN A 446 14.34 22.66 -8.78
N PRO A 447 15.21 23.22 -9.61
CA PRO A 447 15.03 23.17 -11.06
C PRO A 447 15.12 21.76 -11.63
N ARG A 448 15.62 20.78 -10.85
CA ARG A 448 15.75 19.37 -11.23
C ARG A 448 14.78 18.49 -10.42
N ALA A 449 13.62 19.02 -10.06
CA ALA A 449 12.60 18.29 -9.29
C ALA A 449 12.17 16.97 -9.95
N GLN A 450 12.37 16.87 -11.25
CA GLN A 450 12.10 15.68 -12.04
C GLN A 450 13.12 15.58 -13.17
N GLN A 451 13.78 14.45 -13.28
CA GLN A 451 14.73 14.13 -14.35
C GLN A 451 14.25 12.88 -15.08
N THR A 452 14.46 12.84 -16.38
CA THR A 452 14.08 11.70 -17.22
C THR A 452 15.29 11.21 -17.98
N GLY A 453 15.62 9.94 -17.79
CA GLY A 453 16.71 9.27 -18.47
C GLY A 453 16.24 8.06 -19.25
N ARG A 454 17.18 7.32 -19.82
CA ARG A 454 16.94 6.11 -20.59
C ARG A 454 17.92 5.01 -20.21
N ILE A 455 17.44 3.78 -20.14
CA ILE A 455 18.30 2.59 -19.99
C ILE A 455 19.02 2.32 -21.31
N ILE A 456 20.36 2.38 -21.30
CA ILE A 456 21.20 2.12 -22.47
C ILE A 456 21.92 0.78 -22.43
N ALA A 457 22.12 0.21 -21.23
CA ALA A 457 22.63 -1.13 -21.02
C ALA A 457 22.02 -1.75 -19.76
N LEU A 458 22.00 -3.06 -19.69
CA LEU A 458 21.54 -3.75 -18.48
C LEU A 458 22.22 -5.13 -18.33
N ASN A 459 22.38 -5.54 -17.08
CA ASN A 459 22.80 -6.88 -16.70
C ASN A 459 21.84 -7.40 -15.61
N ARG A 460 21.04 -8.42 -15.95
CA ARG A 460 20.01 -8.97 -15.05
C ARG A 460 20.56 -9.86 -13.95
N ASP A 461 21.75 -10.43 -14.17
CA ASP A 461 22.38 -11.31 -13.17
C ASP A 461 22.96 -10.51 -12.00
N THR A 462 23.39 -9.29 -12.27
CA THR A 462 23.93 -8.36 -11.26
C THR A 462 22.93 -7.25 -10.88
N CYS A 463 21.72 -7.28 -11.41
CA CYS A 463 20.69 -6.24 -11.22
C CYS A 463 21.18 -4.82 -11.58
N THR A 464 22.09 -4.70 -12.56
CA THR A 464 22.65 -3.40 -12.95
C THR A 464 22.03 -2.86 -14.24
N ILE A 465 21.85 -1.55 -14.28
CA ILE A 465 21.45 -0.79 -15.48
C ILE A 465 22.40 0.39 -15.68
N ASP A 466 22.72 0.69 -16.93
CA ASP A 466 23.38 1.96 -17.28
C ASP A 466 22.31 2.92 -17.82
N VAL A 467 22.23 4.09 -17.19
CA VAL A 467 21.21 5.11 -17.49
C VAL A 467 21.89 6.38 -17.96
N GLU A 468 21.40 6.94 -19.09
CA GLU A 468 21.82 8.24 -19.60
C GLU A 468 20.87 9.36 -19.15
N ASP A 469 21.37 10.60 -19.13
CA ASP A 469 20.62 11.85 -18.89
C ASP A 469 20.00 12.02 -17.49
N ILE A 470 20.54 11.36 -16.46
CA ILE A 470 20.21 11.61 -15.05
C ILE A 470 21.46 12.10 -14.33
N GLU A 471 21.32 13.15 -13.53
CA GLU A 471 22.40 13.74 -12.75
C GLU A 471 22.13 13.64 -11.24
N ASP A 472 23.20 13.72 -10.44
CA ASP A 472 23.14 13.78 -8.98
C ASP A 472 22.38 12.59 -8.32
N ILE A 473 22.43 11.42 -8.94
CA ILE A 473 21.81 10.20 -8.43
C ILE A 473 22.80 9.41 -7.55
N ALA A 474 22.35 8.88 -6.42
CA ALA A 474 23.20 8.24 -5.44
C ALA A 474 22.59 6.94 -4.86
N GLU A 475 23.40 6.21 -4.11
CA GLU A 475 22.92 5.10 -3.26
C GLU A 475 21.85 5.56 -2.29
N GLY A 476 20.79 4.77 -2.15
CA GLY A 476 19.62 5.07 -1.31
C GLY A 476 18.54 5.89 -2.01
N ASP A 477 18.82 6.46 -3.17
CA ASP A 477 17.79 7.08 -4.01
C ASP A 477 16.87 6.03 -4.63
N ARG A 478 15.74 6.50 -5.17
CA ARG A 478 14.78 5.66 -5.89
C ARG A 478 14.52 6.18 -7.28
N ILE A 479 14.36 5.26 -8.22
CA ILE A 479 13.92 5.55 -9.58
C ILE A 479 12.61 4.86 -9.88
N THR A 480 11.85 5.42 -10.82
CA THR A 480 10.68 4.74 -11.41
C THR A 480 11.01 4.42 -12.87
N ILE A 481 10.84 3.17 -13.27
CA ILE A 481 11.02 2.74 -14.65
C ILE A 481 9.66 2.65 -15.33
N ASN A 482 9.58 3.14 -16.58
CA ASN A 482 8.34 3.22 -17.39
C ASN A 482 7.19 3.97 -16.71
N PRO A 483 7.37 5.25 -16.30
CA PRO A 483 6.36 5.99 -15.53
C PRO A 483 5.01 6.12 -16.25
N ASP A 484 4.99 6.15 -17.57
CA ASP A 484 3.79 6.30 -18.40
C ASP A 484 3.13 4.95 -18.77
N GLY A 485 3.71 3.85 -18.34
CA GLY A 485 3.26 2.50 -18.65
C GLY A 485 3.05 1.65 -17.41
N ARG A 486 3.65 0.45 -17.44
CA ARG A 486 3.80 -0.37 -16.26
C ARG A 486 4.94 0.20 -15.41
N ALA A 487 4.63 1.10 -14.52
CA ALA A 487 5.61 1.76 -13.67
C ALA A 487 5.89 0.95 -12.40
N HIS A 488 7.17 0.73 -12.12
CA HIS A 488 7.64 0.26 -10.82
C HIS A 488 8.79 1.11 -10.32
N SER A 489 8.87 1.25 -9.01
CA SER A 489 9.93 1.96 -8.31
C SER A 489 10.98 0.98 -7.80
N TYR A 490 12.25 1.34 -7.96
CA TYR A 490 13.41 0.54 -7.56
C TYR A 490 14.29 1.37 -6.64
N ASN A 491 14.83 0.73 -5.61
CA ASN A 491 15.84 1.33 -4.75
C ASN A 491 17.23 1.14 -5.39
N ILE A 492 18.10 2.12 -5.24
CA ILE A 492 19.47 2.09 -5.74
C ILE A 492 20.38 1.63 -4.60
N GLU A 493 20.95 0.45 -4.73
CA GLU A 493 21.93 -0.09 -3.77
C GLU A 493 23.35 0.43 -4.02
N ALA A 494 23.66 0.82 -5.26
CA ALA A 494 24.92 1.47 -5.60
C ALA A 494 24.75 2.31 -6.86
N ALA A 495 25.47 3.42 -6.94
CA ALA A 495 25.55 4.29 -8.11
C ALA A 495 27.00 4.59 -8.45
N GLU A 496 27.40 4.37 -9.70
CA GLU A 496 28.73 4.65 -10.26
C GLU A 496 28.59 5.56 -11.47
N GLN A 497 29.26 6.70 -11.47
CA GLN A 497 29.34 7.56 -12.65
C GLN A 497 30.33 6.97 -13.66
N LEU A 498 29.85 6.53 -14.82
CA LEU A 498 30.69 6.00 -15.90
C LEU A 498 31.19 7.10 -16.85
N ASP A 499 30.33 8.11 -17.12
CA ASP A 499 30.64 9.27 -17.96
C ASP A 499 29.85 10.48 -17.43
N ILE A 500 30.06 11.66 -17.98
CA ILE A 500 29.42 12.91 -17.54
C ILE A 500 27.89 12.84 -17.53
N HIS A 501 27.28 11.99 -18.37
CA HIS A 501 25.85 11.81 -18.51
C HIS A 501 25.39 10.36 -18.33
N ILE A 502 26.27 9.46 -17.91
CA ILE A 502 25.95 8.02 -17.78
C ILE A 502 26.27 7.55 -16.37
N HIS A 503 25.27 6.97 -15.73
CA HIS A 503 25.43 6.31 -14.43
C HIS A 503 25.10 4.83 -14.53
N ARG A 504 25.93 3.99 -13.90
CA ARG A 504 25.59 2.59 -13.59
C ARG A 504 24.91 2.53 -12.25
N LEU A 505 23.71 1.96 -12.23
CA LEU A 505 22.91 1.78 -11.04
C LEU A 505 22.76 0.29 -10.75
N THR A 506 23.02 -0.11 -9.51
CA THR A 506 22.65 -1.44 -8.99
C THR A 506 21.30 -1.31 -8.30
N LEU A 507 20.34 -2.11 -8.72
CA LEU A 507 18.97 -2.07 -8.20
C LEU A 507 18.76 -3.19 -7.16
N ASP A 508 17.87 -2.95 -6.21
CA ASP A 508 17.52 -3.86 -5.12
C ASP A 508 16.86 -5.17 -5.58
N VAL A 509 16.27 -5.20 -6.78
CA VAL A 509 15.61 -6.40 -7.32
C VAL A 509 15.89 -6.57 -8.81
N THR A 510 15.83 -7.82 -9.27
CA THR A 510 15.94 -8.15 -10.69
C THR A 510 14.69 -7.75 -11.48
N SER A 511 14.87 -7.45 -12.76
CA SER A 511 13.76 -7.23 -13.70
C SER A 511 12.97 -8.48 -14.07
N ILE A 512 13.44 -9.67 -13.68
CA ILE A 512 12.82 -10.94 -14.06
C ILE A 512 11.62 -11.22 -13.16
N LEU A 513 10.42 -11.18 -13.71
CA LEU A 513 9.18 -11.51 -13.02
C LEU A 513 8.92 -13.02 -12.93
N GLY A 514 9.45 -13.78 -13.88
CA GLY A 514 9.35 -15.22 -13.89
C GLY A 514 9.95 -15.84 -15.12
N ARG A 515 10.32 -17.12 -15.00
CA ARG A 515 10.88 -17.93 -16.09
C ARG A 515 10.02 -19.16 -16.32
N ALA A 516 9.81 -19.52 -17.58
CA ALA A 516 9.02 -20.68 -17.94
C ALA A 516 9.44 -21.23 -19.31
N LYS A 517 9.00 -22.44 -19.61
CA LYS A 517 9.20 -23.08 -20.91
C LYS A 517 7.93 -22.97 -21.71
N ILE A 518 8.01 -22.60 -22.98
CA ILE A 518 6.87 -22.61 -23.89
C ILE A 518 6.42 -24.05 -24.13
N ILE A 519 5.12 -24.30 -23.95
CA ILE A 519 4.50 -25.60 -24.25
C ILE A 519 3.82 -25.57 -25.60
N VAL A 520 2.99 -24.55 -25.85
CA VAL A 520 2.19 -24.38 -27.04
C VAL A 520 2.20 -22.92 -27.48
N ILE A 521 2.18 -22.70 -28.78
CA ILE A 521 1.96 -21.39 -29.40
C ILE A 521 0.80 -21.54 -30.38
N GLU A 522 -0.25 -20.75 -30.18
CA GLU A 522 -1.42 -20.65 -31.05
C GLU A 522 -1.65 -19.17 -31.37
N ASP A 523 -1.41 -18.76 -32.59
CA ASP A 523 -1.51 -17.35 -33.02
C ASP A 523 -0.77 -16.38 -32.06
N ASN A 524 -1.51 -15.55 -31.32
CA ASN A 524 -0.96 -14.63 -30.33
C ASN A 524 -0.97 -15.17 -28.88
N LYS A 525 -1.36 -16.43 -28.71
CA LYS A 525 -1.48 -17.10 -27.42
C LYS A 525 -0.31 -18.04 -27.18
N ILE A 526 0.27 -18.00 -25.97
CA ILE A 526 1.38 -18.86 -25.55
C ILE A 526 1.03 -19.49 -24.20
N ASP A 527 1.08 -20.82 -24.14
CA ASP A 527 0.95 -21.56 -22.88
C ASP A 527 2.36 -21.89 -22.33
N LEU A 528 2.57 -21.55 -21.06
CA LEU A 528 3.84 -21.73 -20.34
C LEU A 528 3.79 -22.92 -19.37
N SER A 529 4.95 -23.55 -19.15
CA SER A 529 5.09 -24.73 -18.31
C SER A 529 4.96 -24.47 -16.81
N PHE A 530 5.19 -23.23 -16.39
CA PHE A 530 5.15 -22.82 -14.99
C PHE A 530 4.13 -21.71 -14.78
N HIS A 531 3.74 -21.57 -13.52
CA HIS A 531 2.91 -20.50 -13.06
C HIS A 531 3.72 -19.22 -12.89
N ILE A 532 3.56 -18.27 -13.81
CA ILE A 532 3.97 -16.88 -13.63
C ILE A 532 2.75 -16.11 -13.17
N MET A 533 2.89 -15.27 -12.15
CA MET A 533 1.79 -14.51 -11.60
C MET A 533 1.12 -13.63 -12.66
N ALA A 534 -0.12 -13.92 -12.99
CA ALA A 534 -0.86 -13.24 -14.05
C ALA A 534 -2.22 -12.65 -13.60
N LYS A 535 -2.39 -12.35 -12.31
CA LYS A 535 -3.62 -11.72 -11.79
C LYS A 535 -3.60 -10.20 -11.94
N SER A 536 -4.77 -9.59 -12.02
CA SER A 536 -4.98 -8.14 -11.99
C SER A 536 -4.11 -7.37 -12.98
N GLY A 537 -3.91 -7.93 -14.17
CA GLY A 537 -3.05 -7.31 -15.16
C GLY A 537 -1.56 -7.26 -14.81
N ASN A 538 -1.11 -8.11 -13.90
CA ASN A 538 0.26 -8.12 -13.39
C ASN A 538 1.34 -8.25 -14.47
N LEU A 539 1.05 -9.00 -15.53
CA LEU A 539 1.93 -9.15 -16.69
C LEU A 539 1.58 -8.22 -17.86
N HIS A 540 0.49 -7.43 -17.76
CA HIS A 540 0.11 -6.50 -18.81
C HIS A 540 1.18 -5.42 -19.01
N GLY A 541 1.61 -5.23 -20.25
CA GLY A 541 2.66 -4.27 -20.60
C GLY A 541 4.09 -4.72 -20.29
N THR A 542 4.27 -5.91 -19.69
CA THR A 542 5.61 -6.51 -19.53
C THR A 542 6.09 -7.11 -20.83
N ARG A 543 7.34 -7.54 -20.86
CA ARG A 543 7.95 -8.11 -22.04
C ARG A 543 8.25 -9.58 -21.84
N LEU A 544 7.98 -10.37 -22.89
CA LEU A 544 8.42 -11.75 -22.99
C LEU A 544 9.64 -11.81 -23.90
N GLN A 545 10.71 -12.40 -23.41
CA GLN A 545 11.95 -12.62 -24.19
C GLN A 545 12.49 -14.03 -23.97
N THR A 546 13.32 -14.52 -24.89
CA THR A 546 14.07 -15.75 -24.66
C THR A 546 15.25 -15.47 -23.73
N GLU A 547 15.78 -16.49 -23.05
CA GLU A 547 16.96 -16.34 -22.19
C GLU A 547 18.24 -15.97 -22.97
N THR A 548 18.26 -16.17 -24.27
CA THR A 548 19.45 -16.01 -25.13
C THR A 548 19.39 -14.82 -26.08
N SER A 549 18.33 -14.02 -26.04
CA SER A 549 18.14 -12.86 -26.93
C SER A 549 17.55 -11.70 -26.19
N ASP A 550 18.01 -10.51 -26.51
CA ASP A 550 17.43 -9.25 -26.05
C ASP A 550 16.18 -8.83 -26.86
N ASP A 551 15.82 -9.61 -27.90
CA ASP A 551 14.57 -9.40 -28.61
C ASP A 551 13.38 -9.77 -27.72
N TRP A 552 12.42 -8.89 -27.63
CA TRP A 552 11.24 -9.06 -26.78
C TRP A 552 9.93 -8.77 -27.53
N THR A 553 8.86 -9.32 -26.99
CA THR A 553 7.49 -9.01 -27.43
C THR A 553 6.67 -8.57 -26.21
N VAL A 554 5.69 -7.68 -26.40
CA VAL A 554 4.85 -7.18 -25.31
C VAL A 554 3.77 -8.21 -24.96
N ILE A 555 3.57 -8.40 -23.67
CA ILE A 555 2.46 -9.17 -23.13
C ILE A 555 1.25 -8.24 -23.02
N ALA A 556 0.25 -8.44 -23.87
CA ALA A 556 -0.99 -7.68 -23.82
C ALA A 556 -1.88 -8.12 -22.67
N ASN A 557 -1.90 -9.42 -22.37
CA ASN A 557 -2.66 -9.97 -21.27
C ASN A 557 -2.10 -11.33 -20.84
N ALA A 558 -2.47 -11.77 -19.65
CA ALA A 558 -2.15 -13.10 -19.18
C ALA A 558 -3.18 -13.58 -18.15
N HIS A 559 -3.41 -14.89 -18.10
CA HIS A 559 -4.20 -15.49 -17.02
C HIS A 559 -3.62 -16.84 -16.58
N ASN A 560 -3.96 -17.25 -15.39
CA ASN A 560 -3.57 -18.55 -14.86
C ASN A 560 -4.75 -19.51 -14.94
N SER A 561 -4.51 -20.71 -15.46
CA SER A 561 -5.51 -21.77 -15.38
C SER A 561 -5.66 -22.21 -13.90
N SER A 562 -6.88 -22.20 -13.41
CA SER A 562 -7.22 -22.54 -12.01
C SER A 562 -7.44 -24.03 -11.76
N THR A 563 -7.03 -24.92 -12.69
CA THR A 563 -7.25 -26.34 -12.51
C THR A 563 -6.29 -26.95 -11.52
N TRP A 564 -6.78 -27.27 -10.35
CA TRP A 564 -6.14 -28.18 -9.39
C TRP A 564 -6.28 -29.63 -9.86
N PRO A 565 -5.28 -30.51 -9.80
CA PRO A 565 -4.15 -30.54 -8.86
C PRO A 565 -2.87 -29.83 -9.36
N PRO A 566 -1.89 -29.62 -8.45
CA PRO A 566 -0.59 -29.06 -8.78
C PRO A 566 0.06 -29.80 -9.94
N GLY A 567 0.64 -29.06 -10.88
CA GLY A 567 1.25 -29.60 -12.10
C GLY A 567 0.40 -29.40 -13.37
N LYS A 568 -0.85 -28.89 -13.22
CA LYS A 568 -1.66 -28.43 -14.34
C LYS A 568 -1.91 -26.92 -14.32
N ILE A 569 -1.42 -26.21 -13.31
CA ILE A 569 -1.49 -24.75 -13.27
C ILE A 569 -0.50 -24.22 -14.31
N ARG A 570 -1.01 -23.54 -15.30
CA ARG A 570 -0.25 -22.94 -16.40
C ARG A 570 -0.58 -21.47 -16.50
N THR A 571 0.38 -20.69 -16.94
CA THR A 571 0.14 -19.33 -17.35
C THR A 571 -0.06 -19.30 -18.85
N THR A 572 -1.18 -18.75 -19.27
CA THR A 572 -1.44 -18.41 -20.68
C THR A 572 -1.16 -16.93 -20.87
N ILE A 573 -0.32 -16.60 -21.83
CA ILE A 573 0.07 -15.24 -22.21
C ILE A 573 -0.55 -14.92 -23.56
N TYR A 574 -1.07 -13.72 -23.71
CA TYR A 574 -1.52 -13.12 -24.95
C TYR A 574 -0.54 -12.02 -25.36
N LEU A 575 0.01 -12.14 -26.56
CA LEU A 575 0.95 -11.17 -27.09
C LEU A 575 0.21 -10.02 -27.77
N ASP A 576 0.78 -8.81 -27.68
CA ASP A 576 0.29 -7.65 -28.41
C ASP A 576 0.47 -7.87 -29.91
N PRO A 577 -0.62 -7.89 -30.72
CA PRO A 577 -0.55 -8.12 -32.16
C PRO A 577 0.20 -7.00 -32.90
N ASN A 578 0.27 -5.78 -32.34
CA ASN A 578 0.92 -4.62 -32.94
C ASN A 578 2.43 -4.55 -32.63
N ASN A 579 2.88 -5.28 -31.62
CA ASN A 579 4.28 -5.26 -31.17
C ASN A 579 4.88 -6.67 -31.14
N ASN A 580 4.72 -7.42 -32.24
CA ASN A 580 4.98 -8.84 -32.27
C ASN A 580 6.29 -9.18 -33.00
N LYS A 581 7.41 -9.15 -32.28
CA LYS A 581 8.69 -9.70 -32.74
C LYS A 581 8.77 -11.18 -32.36
N ARG A 582 8.01 -12.03 -33.05
CA ARG A 582 7.95 -13.50 -32.81
C ARG A 582 9.19 -14.27 -33.25
N GLN A 583 10.23 -13.61 -33.69
CA GLN A 583 11.45 -14.29 -34.14
C GLN A 583 12.05 -15.06 -32.97
N ASN A 584 12.10 -16.37 -33.09
CA ASN A 584 12.69 -17.34 -32.16
C ASN A 584 11.82 -17.93 -31.03
N LEU A 585 10.51 -17.67 -30.98
CA LEU A 585 9.62 -18.37 -30.05
C LEU A 585 9.15 -19.70 -30.65
N SER A 586 9.39 -20.81 -29.98
CA SER A 586 8.93 -22.15 -30.37
C SER A 586 8.64 -23.00 -29.13
N PRO A 587 7.78 -24.03 -29.24
CA PRO A 587 7.61 -24.98 -28.15
C PRO A 587 8.96 -25.56 -27.70
N GLY A 588 9.15 -25.63 -26.40
CA GLY A 588 10.40 -26.06 -25.78
C GLY A 588 11.40 -24.95 -25.46
N THR A 589 11.22 -23.73 -25.98
CA THR A 589 12.08 -22.58 -25.67
C THR A 589 11.84 -22.09 -24.26
N TRP A 590 12.92 -21.77 -23.54
CA TRP A 590 12.87 -21.06 -22.27
C TRP A 590 12.67 -19.56 -22.51
N VAL A 591 11.72 -18.99 -21.81
CA VAL A 591 11.39 -17.56 -21.85
C VAL A 591 11.33 -16.99 -20.45
N GLN A 592 11.52 -15.69 -20.36
CA GLN A 592 11.35 -14.92 -19.14
C GLN A 592 10.43 -13.73 -19.40
N ALA A 593 9.52 -13.49 -18.46
CA ALA A 593 8.78 -12.25 -18.37
C ALA A 593 9.64 -11.24 -17.63
N VAL A 594 9.84 -10.05 -18.23
CA VAL A 594 10.70 -9.01 -17.68
C VAL A 594 9.96 -7.68 -17.54
N ASP A 595 10.28 -6.95 -16.49
CA ASP A 595 9.63 -5.69 -16.18
C ASP A 595 10.14 -4.54 -17.03
N TYR A 596 11.45 -4.48 -17.24
CA TYR A 596 12.09 -3.44 -18.03
C TYR A 596 13.15 -3.98 -18.99
N ALA A 597 13.52 -3.16 -19.99
CA ALA A 597 14.50 -3.48 -21.02
C ALA A 597 15.30 -2.24 -21.43
N ILE A 598 16.33 -2.45 -22.27
CA ILE A 598 17.07 -1.38 -22.92
C ILE A 598 16.10 -0.50 -23.72
N GLY A 599 16.25 0.82 -23.61
CA GLY A 599 15.42 1.83 -24.23
C GLY A 599 14.27 2.33 -23.36
N ASP A 600 14.04 1.72 -22.19
CA ASP A 600 12.99 2.16 -21.27
C ASP A 600 13.34 3.48 -20.59
N THR A 601 12.31 4.25 -20.31
CA THR A 601 12.40 5.53 -19.62
C THR A 601 12.60 5.32 -18.12
N VAL A 602 13.52 6.08 -17.55
CA VAL A 602 13.78 6.17 -16.11
C VAL A 602 13.36 7.54 -15.63
N LEU A 603 12.55 7.61 -14.61
CA LEU A 603 12.17 8.83 -13.91
C LEU A 603 12.89 8.89 -12.56
N PHE A 604 13.54 10.00 -12.27
CA PHE A 604 14.16 10.30 -10.99
C PHE A 604 13.62 11.62 -10.43
N GLU A 605 13.14 11.59 -9.19
CA GLU A 605 12.67 12.76 -8.44
C GLU A 605 13.55 12.91 -7.19
N PRO A 606 14.59 13.76 -7.24
CA PRO A 606 15.49 13.94 -6.11
C PRO A 606 14.80 14.62 -4.92
N LEU A 607 15.16 14.20 -3.72
CA LEU A 607 14.80 14.89 -2.49
C LEU A 607 15.56 16.21 -2.41
N CYS A 608 14.85 17.33 -2.35
CA CYS A 608 15.43 18.65 -2.16
C CYS A 608 15.16 19.13 -0.73
N ARG A 609 16.21 19.62 -0.06
CA ARG A 609 16.17 20.14 1.31
C ARG A 609 16.61 21.61 1.34
N GLY A 610 15.95 22.40 2.22
CA GLY A 610 16.25 23.82 2.43
C GLY A 610 15.86 24.34 3.81
#